data_e29c288efa9d3f4982eb5e95e44f7712
#
_entry.id   e29c288efa9d3f4982eb5e95e44f7712
#
_cell.length_a   1.000
_cell.length_b   1.000
_cell.length_c   1.000
_cell.angle_alpha   90.00
_cell.angle_beta   90.00
_cell.angle_gamma   90.00
#
_symmetry.space_group_name_H-M   'P 1'
#
loop_
_entity.id
_entity.type
_entity.pdbx_description
1 polymer ?
#
loop_
_entity_poly.entity_id
_entity_poly.type
_entity_poly.pdbx_seq_one_letter_code
_entity_poly.pdbx_strand_id
1 'polypeptide(L)'
;MQLQTLGKGRFEAQWSEDKHLIEKTIRDCICTRRIFDENEKLLTQGEHVENLYLVDSGRISMGVTARNGKTFLLGTLECEQQVFGEMEFFTGYRCQMDIVPVEPVEVAIIDAQKLQKCLLEQPRLSLYFASAIAIDYQDTVEILSRRLLYPITYNVAYDIYHQYLNDLPVDGFQKNYLEAERFATSDRVYRRAVKELENKGFIAKEKKGLRILDLDGLRDFVEE
;
A
#
# COMPACT_ATOMS: atom_id res chain seq x y z
N MET A 1 -3.58 4.50 6.29
CA MET A 1 -3.54 5.99 6.24
C MET A 1 -2.22 6.49 6.79
N GLN A 2 -1.55 7.43 6.11
CA GLN A 2 -0.27 8.00 6.55
C GLN A 2 -0.51 9.22 7.46
N LEU A 3 0.26 9.35 8.57
CA LEU A 3 0.13 10.46 9.51
C LEU A 3 0.88 11.74 9.07
N GLN A 4 1.58 11.69 7.95
CA GLN A 4 2.29 12.86 7.44
C GLN A 4 1.34 13.86 6.78
N THR A 5 1.73 15.11 6.76
CA THR A 5 0.98 16.21 6.13
C THR A 5 0.72 15.90 4.67
N LEU A 6 -0.54 15.71 4.33
CA LEU A 6 -1.00 15.64 2.95
C LEU A 6 -0.86 17.04 2.34
N GLY A 7 0.21 17.23 1.61
CA GLY A 7 0.73 18.53 1.22
C GLY A 7 -0.09 19.35 0.23
N LYS A 8 -1.30 18.92 -0.16
CA LYS A 8 -2.20 19.71 -1.02
C LYS A 8 -3.64 19.26 -0.79
N GLY A 9 -4.40 20.00 -0.03
CA GLY A 9 -5.81 19.71 0.17
C GLY A 9 -6.56 20.90 0.72
N ARG A 10 -7.89 20.83 0.67
CA ARG A 10 -8.76 21.90 1.17
C ARG A 10 -8.53 22.23 2.65
N PHE A 11 -8.03 21.28 3.41
CA PHE A 11 -7.79 21.37 4.85
C PHE A 11 -6.30 21.46 5.21
N GLU A 12 -5.43 21.84 4.28
CA GLU A 12 -3.97 21.90 4.48
C GLU A 12 -3.57 22.80 5.66
N ALA A 13 -4.22 23.96 5.80
CA ALA A 13 -3.95 24.88 6.90
C ALA A 13 -4.28 24.23 8.26
N GLN A 14 -5.45 23.60 8.37
CA GLN A 14 -5.87 22.89 9.58
C GLN A 14 -4.95 21.71 9.89
N TRP A 15 -4.50 20.98 8.86
CA TRP A 15 -3.53 19.90 9.01
C TRP A 15 -2.23 20.39 9.65
N SER A 16 -1.69 21.49 9.13
CA SER A 16 -0.44 22.06 9.65
C SER A 16 -0.57 22.51 11.10
N GLU A 17 -1.71 23.09 11.46
CA GLU A 17 -2.00 23.53 12.84
C GLU A 17 -2.17 22.34 13.79
N ASP A 18 -2.88 21.30 13.36
CA ASP A 18 -3.29 20.19 14.22
C ASP A 18 -2.34 18.97 14.18
N LYS A 19 -1.33 18.96 13.30
CA LYS A 19 -0.42 17.82 13.13
C LYS A 19 0.08 17.24 14.45
N HIS A 20 0.60 18.11 15.31
CA HIS A 20 1.11 17.69 16.61
C HIS A 20 0.01 17.13 17.53
N LEU A 21 -1.20 17.67 17.41
CA LEU A 21 -2.33 17.20 18.20
C LEU A 21 -2.78 15.80 17.77
N ILE A 22 -2.87 15.53 16.46
CA ILE A 22 -3.26 14.20 15.97
C ILE A 22 -2.19 13.15 16.27
N GLU A 23 -0.92 13.46 16.05
CA GLU A 23 0.19 12.58 16.42
C GLU A 23 0.16 12.24 17.91
N LYS A 24 -0.01 13.25 18.77
CA LYS A 24 -0.15 13.05 20.21
C LYS A 24 -1.36 12.19 20.55
N THR A 25 -2.53 12.50 19.99
CA THR A 25 -3.77 11.73 20.25
C THR A 25 -3.59 10.27 19.89
N ILE A 26 -3.01 9.96 18.74
CA ILE A 26 -2.75 8.58 18.32
C ILE A 26 -1.75 7.91 19.28
N ARG A 27 -0.66 8.58 19.63
CA ARG A 27 0.35 8.05 20.57
C ARG A 27 -0.23 7.79 21.97
N ASP A 28 -1.09 8.67 22.47
CA ASP A 28 -1.76 8.51 23.77
C ASP A 28 -2.74 7.32 23.76
N CYS A 29 -3.22 6.91 22.59
CA CYS A 29 -4.08 5.72 22.42
C CYS A 29 -3.31 4.40 22.26
N ILE A 30 -1.98 4.44 22.14
CA ILE A 30 -1.17 3.21 22.05
C ILE A 30 -1.27 2.45 23.38
N CYS A 31 -1.62 1.17 23.29
CA CYS A 31 -1.70 0.30 24.45
C CYS A 31 -0.46 -0.59 24.60
N THR A 32 0.18 -0.98 23.51
CA THR A 32 1.42 -1.78 23.52
C THR A 32 2.19 -1.62 22.20
N ARG A 33 3.44 -2.11 22.19
CA ARG A 33 4.27 -2.25 21.00
C ARG A 33 4.82 -3.67 20.95
N ARG A 34 4.89 -4.24 19.77
CA ARG A 34 5.58 -5.53 19.56
C ARG A 34 6.16 -5.63 18.16
N ILE A 35 7.10 -6.54 18.00
CA ILE A 35 7.60 -6.91 16.68
C ILE A 35 6.66 -7.95 16.08
N PHE A 36 6.26 -7.73 14.83
CA PHE A 36 5.62 -8.70 13.97
C PHE A 36 6.68 -9.27 13.04
N ASP A 37 6.77 -10.59 13.00
CA ASP A 37 7.70 -11.27 12.11
C ASP A 37 7.23 -11.25 10.66
N GLU A 38 8.13 -11.54 9.73
CA GLU A 38 7.80 -11.72 8.31
C GLU A 38 6.65 -12.72 8.16
N ASN A 39 5.63 -12.34 7.38
CA ASN A 39 4.40 -13.11 7.13
C ASN A 39 3.45 -13.27 8.34
N GLU A 40 3.71 -12.69 9.49
CA GLU A 40 2.73 -12.57 10.57
C GLU A 40 1.73 -11.46 10.24
N LYS A 41 0.44 -11.76 10.20
CA LYS A 41 -0.57 -10.78 9.78
C LYS A 41 -0.85 -9.74 10.87
N LEU A 42 -0.80 -8.46 10.52
CA LEU A 42 -1.35 -7.38 11.33
C LEU A 42 -2.88 -7.40 11.28
N LEU A 43 -3.40 -7.53 10.06
CA LEU A 43 -4.84 -7.66 9.81
C LEU A 43 -5.09 -8.88 8.92
N THR A 44 -6.16 -9.61 9.21
CA THR A 44 -6.56 -10.80 8.48
C THR A 44 -7.85 -10.55 7.71
N GLN A 45 -7.84 -10.83 6.42
CA GLN A 45 -9.02 -10.74 5.56
C GLN A 45 -10.19 -11.54 6.16
N GLY A 46 -11.35 -10.89 6.28
CA GLY A 46 -12.58 -11.49 6.79
C GLY A 46 -12.75 -11.43 8.30
N GLU A 47 -11.75 -11.00 9.06
CA GLU A 47 -11.84 -10.84 10.51
C GLU A 47 -12.32 -9.44 10.92
N HIS A 48 -12.84 -9.30 12.13
CA HIS A 48 -13.14 -7.99 12.71
C HIS A 48 -11.87 -7.36 13.27
N VAL A 49 -11.76 -6.05 13.16
CA VAL A 49 -10.63 -5.28 13.65
C VAL A 49 -10.99 -4.70 15.01
N GLU A 50 -10.26 -5.10 16.04
CA GLU A 50 -10.46 -4.63 17.42
C GLU A 50 -9.50 -3.49 17.79
N ASN A 51 -8.37 -3.40 17.09
CA ASN A 51 -7.34 -2.39 17.30
C ASN A 51 -6.84 -1.84 15.96
N LEU A 52 -6.31 -0.63 15.96
CA LEU A 52 -5.56 -0.12 14.83
C LEU A 52 -4.06 -0.37 15.06
N TYR A 53 -3.29 -0.30 14.00
CA TYR A 53 -1.87 -0.61 14.00
C TYR A 53 -1.08 0.53 13.40
N LEU A 54 -0.15 1.11 14.15
CA LEU A 54 0.78 2.13 13.64
C LEU A 54 2.14 1.50 13.37
N VAL A 55 2.58 1.60 12.14
CA VAL A 55 3.92 1.22 11.67
C VAL A 55 4.71 2.49 11.46
N ASP A 56 5.69 2.76 12.32
CA ASP A 56 6.53 3.96 12.24
C ASP A 56 7.47 3.89 11.03
N SER A 57 8.02 2.69 10.73
CA SER A 57 8.86 2.43 9.56
C SER A 57 8.89 0.94 9.24
N GLY A 58 9.18 0.58 7.99
CA GLY A 58 9.25 -0.80 7.50
C GLY A 58 8.36 -1.02 6.29
N ARG A 59 8.34 -2.25 5.78
CA ARG A 59 7.60 -2.59 4.56
C ARG A 59 6.45 -3.55 4.83
N ILE A 60 5.29 -3.18 4.34
CA ILE A 60 4.03 -3.93 4.51
C ILE A 60 3.46 -4.29 3.14
N SER A 61 3.09 -5.53 2.97
CA SER A 61 2.35 -6.04 1.81
C SER A 61 0.84 -6.07 2.10
N MET A 62 0.05 -5.70 1.12
CA MET A 62 -1.42 -5.69 1.19
C MET A 62 -1.99 -6.58 0.08
N GLY A 63 -2.84 -7.54 0.45
CA GLY A 63 -3.38 -8.48 -0.51
C GLY A 63 -4.77 -8.99 -0.20
N VAL A 64 -5.46 -9.42 -1.24
CA VAL A 64 -6.79 -10.03 -1.17
C VAL A 64 -6.73 -11.42 -1.77
N THR A 65 -7.24 -12.42 -1.05
CA THR A 65 -7.39 -13.78 -1.57
C THR A 65 -8.86 -14.07 -1.85
N ALA A 66 -9.18 -14.33 -3.11
CA ALA A 66 -10.51 -14.69 -3.52
C ALA A 66 -10.86 -16.15 -3.14
N ARG A 67 -12.16 -16.48 -3.07
CA ARG A 67 -12.64 -17.84 -2.73
C ARG A 67 -12.13 -18.95 -3.66
N ASN A 68 -11.73 -18.62 -4.88
CA ASN A 68 -11.16 -19.55 -5.85
C ASN A 68 -9.63 -19.72 -5.68
N GLY A 69 -9.04 -19.17 -4.61
CA GLY A 69 -7.62 -19.25 -4.32
C GLY A 69 -6.72 -18.30 -5.10
N LYS A 70 -7.30 -17.43 -5.96
CA LYS A 70 -6.50 -16.38 -6.61
C LYS A 70 -6.18 -15.27 -5.63
N THR A 71 -4.93 -14.88 -5.57
CA THR A 71 -4.45 -13.75 -4.78
C THR A 71 -4.20 -12.54 -5.68
N PHE A 72 -4.56 -11.39 -5.18
CA PHE A 72 -4.23 -10.11 -5.74
C PHE A 72 -3.47 -9.29 -4.70
N LEU A 73 -2.23 -8.94 -5.00
CA LEU A 73 -1.42 -8.05 -4.17
C LEU A 73 -1.62 -6.61 -4.66
N LEU A 74 -2.21 -5.77 -3.84
CA LEU A 74 -2.38 -4.35 -4.15
C LEU A 74 -1.02 -3.68 -4.32
N GLY A 75 -0.07 -4.03 -3.46
CA GLY A 75 1.32 -3.59 -3.52
C GLY A 75 2.05 -3.84 -2.19
N THR A 76 3.31 -3.42 -2.19
CA THR A 76 4.12 -3.28 -0.98
C THR A 76 4.26 -1.79 -0.71
N LEU A 77 3.93 -1.39 0.51
CA LEU A 77 4.02 -0.01 0.97
C LEU A 77 5.25 0.13 1.85
N GLU A 78 6.08 1.10 1.56
CA GLU A 78 7.11 1.59 2.48
C GLU A 78 6.44 2.53 3.49
N CYS A 79 6.41 2.10 4.75
CA CYS A 79 5.68 2.79 5.79
C CYS A 79 6.51 3.92 6.39
N GLU A 80 5.89 5.08 6.51
CA GLU A 80 6.35 6.21 7.31
C GLU A 80 5.16 6.67 8.15
N GLN A 81 5.11 6.25 9.42
CA GLN A 81 3.98 6.53 10.33
C GLN A 81 2.62 6.14 9.72
N GLN A 82 2.54 4.92 9.22
CA GLN A 82 1.34 4.40 8.57
C GLN A 82 0.41 3.74 9.58
N VAL A 83 -0.84 4.17 9.61
CA VAL A 83 -1.92 3.53 10.39
C VAL A 83 -2.69 2.56 9.49
N PHE A 84 -2.98 1.38 10.02
CA PHE A 84 -3.81 0.35 9.39
C PHE A 84 -5.00 -0.01 10.28
N GLY A 85 -6.12 -0.40 9.67
CA GLY A 85 -7.36 -0.74 10.36
C GLY A 85 -8.32 0.44 10.50
N GLU A 86 -7.97 1.60 9.99
CA GLU A 86 -8.81 2.80 10.02
C GLU A 86 -10.11 2.64 9.22
N MET A 87 -10.07 1.94 8.10
CA MET A 87 -11.27 1.67 7.28
C MET A 87 -12.31 0.91 8.10
N GLU A 88 -11.88 -0.16 8.74
CA GLU A 88 -12.73 -1.02 9.57
C GLU A 88 -13.16 -0.30 10.84
N PHE A 89 -12.31 0.51 11.43
CA PHE A 89 -12.63 1.34 12.59
C PHE A 89 -13.82 2.26 12.33
N PHE A 90 -13.86 2.93 11.18
CA PHE A 90 -14.95 3.85 10.84
C PHE A 90 -16.20 3.14 10.30
N THR A 91 -16.06 2.00 9.64
CA THR A 91 -17.18 1.32 8.97
C THR A 91 -17.78 0.19 9.79
N GLY A 92 -17.03 -0.39 10.73
CA GLY A 92 -17.41 -1.61 11.43
C GLY A 92 -17.42 -2.86 10.55
N TYR A 93 -16.92 -2.77 9.31
CA TYR A 93 -16.86 -3.91 8.39
C TYR A 93 -15.72 -4.85 8.79
N ARG A 94 -15.77 -6.07 8.27
CA ARG A 94 -14.66 -7.01 8.35
C ARG A 94 -13.53 -6.57 7.45
N CYS A 95 -12.30 -6.87 7.84
CA CYS A 95 -11.12 -6.52 7.07
C CYS A 95 -11.21 -7.10 5.65
N GLN A 96 -10.96 -6.26 4.66
CA GLN A 96 -11.09 -6.65 3.25
C GLN A 96 -9.83 -7.30 2.70
N MET A 97 -8.70 -7.12 3.36
CA MET A 97 -7.41 -7.62 2.87
C MET A 97 -6.50 -8.08 4.01
N ASP A 98 -5.56 -8.93 3.69
CA ASP A 98 -4.45 -9.27 4.57
C ASP A 98 -3.42 -8.13 4.56
N ILE A 99 -2.95 -7.73 5.73
CA ILE A 99 -1.88 -6.75 5.93
C ILE A 99 -0.72 -7.49 6.60
N VAL A 100 0.40 -7.60 5.88
CA VAL A 100 1.49 -8.52 6.25
C VAL A 100 2.85 -7.85 6.12
N PRO A 101 3.70 -7.87 7.16
CA PRO A 101 5.09 -7.44 7.05
C PRO A 101 5.88 -8.29 6.06
N VAL A 102 6.74 -7.67 5.26
CA VAL A 102 7.69 -8.37 4.37
C VAL A 102 9.07 -8.54 5.02
N GLU A 103 9.24 -8.02 6.20
CA GLU A 103 10.41 -8.10 7.09
C GLU A 103 9.93 -7.89 8.53
N PRO A 104 10.69 -8.25 9.56
CA PRO A 104 10.29 -7.97 10.94
C PRO A 104 10.11 -6.46 11.17
N VAL A 105 8.93 -6.07 11.69
CA VAL A 105 8.54 -4.66 11.86
C VAL A 105 8.02 -4.43 13.26
N GLU A 106 8.47 -3.34 13.91
CA GLU A 106 7.89 -2.89 15.17
C GLU A 106 6.57 -2.17 14.89
N VAL A 107 5.52 -2.61 15.56
CA VAL A 107 4.15 -2.10 15.41
C VAL A 107 3.62 -1.63 16.74
N ALA A 108 3.09 -0.41 16.78
CA ALA A 108 2.33 0.09 17.91
C ALA A 108 0.85 -0.25 17.73
N ILE A 109 0.25 -0.88 18.74
CA ILE A 109 -1.15 -1.25 18.77
C ILE A 109 -1.94 -0.14 19.44
N ILE A 110 -2.92 0.40 18.72
CA ILE A 110 -3.77 1.52 19.13
C ILE A 110 -5.12 0.96 19.59
N ASP A 111 -5.50 1.31 20.81
CA ASP A 111 -6.80 0.97 21.37
C ASP A 111 -7.90 1.74 20.63
N ALA A 112 -8.76 1.02 19.90
CA ALA A 112 -9.83 1.61 19.12
C ALA A 112 -10.88 2.34 19.98
N GLN A 113 -11.17 1.86 21.18
CA GLN A 113 -12.15 2.50 22.08
C GLN A 113 -11.61 3.83 22.61
N LYS A 114 -10.34 3.89 22.97
CA LYS A 114 -9.69 5.14 23.38
C LYS A 114 -9.67 6.14 22.23
N LEU A 115 -9.29 5.70 21.02
CA LEU A 115 -9.27 6.55 19.86
C LEU A 115 -10.66 7.10 19.52
N GLN A 116 -11.69 6.24 19.57
CA GLN A 116 -13.08 6.64 19.38
C GLN A 116 -13.49 7.74 20.37
N LYS A 117 -13.16 7.58 21.64
CA LYS A 117 -13.46 8.59 22.67
C LYS A 117 -12.75 9.92 22.36
N CYS A 118 -11.47 9.89 22.04
CA CYS A 118 -10.71 11.09 21.67
C CYS A 118 -11.30 11.81 20.45
N LEU A 119 -11.74 11.07 19.42
CA LEU A 119 -12.37 11.67 18.25
C LEU A 119 -13.74 12.26 18.53
N LEU A 120 -14.52 11.68 19.46
CA LEU A 120 -15.79 12.25 19.91
C LEU A 120 -15.60 13.54 20.73
N GLU A 121 -14.54 13.58 21.55
CA GLU A 121 -14.16 14.78 22.31
C GLU A 121 -13.57 15.89 21.43
N GLN A 122 -12.90 15.53 20.35
CA GLN A 122 -12.23 16.43 19.41
C GLN A 122 -12.61 16.11 17.95
N PRO A 123 -13.87 16.35 17.53
CA PRO A 123 -14.39 15.92 16.23
C PRO A 123 -13.60 16.42 15.02
N ARG A 124 -12.94 17.59 15.14
CA ARG A 124 -12.13 18.15 14.05
C ARG A 124 -10.99 17.23 13.63
N LEU A 125 -10.48 16.38 14.54
CA LEU A 125 -9.44 15.39 14.19
C LEU A 125 -9.94 14.35 13.20
N SER A 126 -11.25 14.09 13.12
CA SER A 126 -11.83 13.19 12.12
C SER A 126 -11.63 13.68 10.69
N LEU A 127 -11.39 14.98 10.47
CA LEU A 127 -11.05 15.52 9.14
C LEU A 127 -9.74 14.93 8.60
N TYR A 128 -8.80 14.59 9.49
CA TYR A 128 -7.54 13.94 9.09
C TYR A 128 -7.80 12.56 8.54
N PHE A 129 -8.55 11.76 9.28
CA PHE A 129 -8.92 10.43 8.84
C PHE A 129 -9.72 10.49 7.54
N ALA A 130 -10.69 11.40 7.44
CA ALA A 130 -11.49 11.57 6.24
C ALA A 130 -10.62 11.96 5.02
N SER A 131 -9.68 12.88 5.19
CA SER A 131 -8.78 13.32 4.11
C SER A 131 -7.84 12.20 3.69
N ALA A 132 -7.21 11.51 4.64
CA ALA A 132 -6.29 10.43 4.37
C ALA A 132 -6.98 9.23 3.70
N ILE A 133 -8.13 8.81 4.22
CA ILE A 133 -8.94 7.72 3.62
C ILE A 133 -9.38 8.11 2.20
N ALA A 134 -9.75 9.38 1.96
CA ALA A 134 -10.13 9.83 0.64
C ALA A 134 -8.98 9.76 -0.37
N ILE A 135 -7.75 10.08 0.06
CA ILE A 135 -6.55 9.95 -0.78
C ILE A 135 -6.24 8.49 -1.05
N ASP A 136 -6.16 7.64 -0.01
CA ASP A 136 -5.92 6.20 -0.16
C ASP A 136 -6.97 5.55 -1.08
N TYR A 137 -8.23 6.03 -1.02
CA TYR A 137 -9.28 5.59 -1.92
C TYR A 137 -9.01 6.02 -3.37
N GLN A 138 -8.60 7.28 -3.60
CA GLN A 138 -8.29 7.78 -4.96
C GLN A 138 -7.13 6.99 -5.57
N ASP A 139 -6.05 6.79 -4.82
CA ASP A 139 -4.89 6.01 -5.25
C ASP A 139 -5.27 4.56 -5.58
N THR A 140 -6.10 3.95 -4.73
CA THR A 140 -6.62 2.60 -4.95
C THR A 140 -7.45 2.51 -6.24
N VAL A 141 -8.36 3.47 -6.45
CA VAL A 141 -9.19 3.53 -7.67
C VAL A 141 -8.33 3.72 -8.91
N GLU A 142 -7.30 4.56 -8.84
CA GLU A 142 -6.36 4.75 -9.96
C GLU A 142 -5.64 3.45 -10.30
N ILE A 143 -5.04 2.77 -9.31
CA ILE A 143 -4.36 1.48 -9.49
C ILE A 143 -5.31 0.45 -10.11
N LEU A 144 -6.50 0.30 -9.55
CA LEU A 144 -7.48 -0.70 -10.02
C LEU A 144 -7.98 -0.37 -11.43
N SER A 145 -8.28 0.91 -11.71
CA SER A 145 -8.73 1.35 -13.04
C SER A 145 -7.67 1.08 -14.10
N ARG A 146 -6.42 1.42 -13.82
CA ARG A 146 -5.31 1.13 -14.72
C ARG A 146 -5.15 -0.37 -14.96
N ARG A 147 -5.17 -1.18 -13.91
CA ARG A 147 -5.04 -2.64 -14.04
C ARG A 147 -6.19 -3.30 -14.79
N LEU A 148 -7.38 -2.71 -14.71
CA LEU A 148 -8.57 -3.22 -15.40
C LEU A 148 -8.62 -2.79 -16.86
N LEU A 149 -8.24 -1.55 -17.18
CA LEU A 149 -8.45 -0.95 -18.48
C LEU A 149 -7.29 -1.15 -19.46
N TYR A 150 -6.07 -1.36 -18.94
CA TYR A 150 -4.87 -1.51 -19.78
C TYR A 150 -4.37 -2.95 -19.84
N PRO A 151 -3.72 -3.34 -20.95
CA PRO A 151 -3.09 -4.66 -21.08
C PRO A 151 -2.06 -4.93 -19.99
N ILE A 152 -1.82 -6.20 -19.68
CA ILE A 152 -0.83 -6.60 -18.68
C ILE A 152 0.57 -6.08 -18.99
N THR A 153 0.97 -6.05 -20.28
CA THR A 153 2.28 -5.53 -20.70
C THR A 153 2.44 -4.06 -20.32
N TYR A 154 1.39 -3.26 -20.53
CA TYR A 154 1.37 -1.86 -20.10
C TYR A 154 1.51 -1.74 -18.57
N ASN A 155 0.73 -2.49 -17.83
CA ASN A 155 0.75 -2.45 -16.37
C ASN A 155 2.12 -2.84 -15.79
N VAL A 156 2.78 -3.84 -16.38
CA VAL A 156 4.15 -4.24 -15.98
C VAL A 156 5.15 -3.13 -16.32
N ALA A 157 5.06 -2.52 -17.50
CA ALA A 157 5.91 -1.40 -17.91
C ALA A 157 5.75 -0.21 -16.97
N TYR A 158 4.51 0.14 -16.65
CA TYR A 158 4.17 1.24 -15.73
C TYR A 158 4.78 1.01 -14.34
N ASP A 159 4.61 -0.17 -13.76
CA ASP A 159 5.19 -0.49 -12.45
C ASP A 159 6.72 -0.41 -12.47
N ILE A 160 7.38 -0.94 -13.51
CA ILE A 160 8.84 -0.87 -13.67
C ILE A 160 9.31 0.60 -13.76
N TYR A 161 8.64 1.42 -14.55
CA TYR A 161 8.97 2.84 -14.72
C TYR A 161 8.82 3.61 -13.40
N HIS A 162 7.70 3.43 -12.69
CA HIS A 162 7.44 4.12 -11.42
C HIS A 162 8.30 3.61 -10.27
N GLN A 163 8.65 2.32 -10.22
CA GLN A 163 9.63 1.82 -9.26
C GLN A 163 10.99 2.50 -9.46
N TYR A 164 11.42 2.63 -10.70
CA TYR A 164 12.67 3.32 -11.03
C TYR A 164 12.64 4.81 -10.61
N LEU A 165 11.54 5.53 -10.88
CA LEU A 165 11.41 6.95 -10.50
C LEU A 165 11.44 7.17 -8.99
N ASN A 166 11.01 6.19 -8.20
CA ASN A 166 10.95 6.26 -6.74
C ASN A 166 12.13 5.57 -6.05
N ASP A 167 13.22 5.28 -6.80
CA ASP A 167 14.40 4.56 -6.29
C ASP A 167 14.07 3.20 -5.62
N LEU A 168 12.95 2.59 -6.00
CA LEU A 168 12.56 1.28 -5.53
C LEU A 168 13.21 0.17 -6.38
N PRO A 169 13.50 -1.01 -5.78
CA PRO A 169 14.01 -2.14 -6.55
C PRO A 169 13.05 -2.49 -7.69
N VAL A 170 13.54 -2.45 -8.91
CA VAL A 170 12.82 -2.97 -10.07
C VAL A 170 12.75 -4.49 -9.94
N ASP A 171 11.55 -5.04 -9.89
CA ASP A 171 11.31 -6.46 -9.58
C ASP A 171 11.60 -6.77 -8.09
N GLY A 172 10.77 -6.21 -7.19
CA GLY A 172 10.90 -6.35 -5.74
C GLY A 172 10.73 -7.78 -5.21
N PHE A 173 10.12 -8.67 -5.99
CA PHE A 173 10.00 -10.09 -5.67
C PHE A 173 10.94 -10.91 -6.54
N GLN A 174 11.82 -11.67 -5.92
CA GLN A 174 12.74 -12.58 -6.63
C GLN A 174 12.02 -13.77 -7.32
N LYS A 175 10.70 -13.89 -7.16
CA LYS A 175 9.89 -15.00 -7.66
C LYS A 175 8.78 -14.49 -8.57
N ASN A 176 8.82 -14.87 -9.84
CA ASN A 176 7.84 -14.44 -10.86
C ASN A 176 6.37 -14.68 -10.48
N TYR A 177 6.05 -15.67 -9.64
CA TYR A 177 4.67 -15.91 -9.24
C TYR A 177 4.16 -14.82 -8.28
N LEU A 178 5.01 -14.28 -7.40
CA LEU A 178 4.64 -13.17 -6.53
C LEU A 178 4.43 -11.88 -7.34
N GLU A 179 5.28 -11.65 -8.36
CA GLU A 179 5.05 -10.55 -9.29
C GLU A 179 3.74 -10.72 -10.07
N ALA A 180 3.43 -11.94 -10.51
CA ALA A 180 2.16 -12.22 -11.21
C ALA A 180 0.93 -11.95 -10.32
N GLU A 181 1.01 -12.20 -9.01
CA GLU A 181 -0.07 -11.91 -8.05
C GLU A 181 -0.34 -10.41 -7.92
N ARG A 182 0.66 -9.55 -8.10
CA ARG A 182 0.48 -8.08 -8.14
C ARG A 182 -0.44 -7.62 -9.26
N PHE A 183 -0.56 -8.42 -10.32
CA PHE A 183 -1.42 -8.16 -11.48
C PHE A 183 -2.64 -9.08 -11.55
N ALA A 184 -2.95 -9.82 -10.48
CA ALA A 184 -4.03 -10.82 -10.43
C ALA A 184 -3.98 -11.80 -11.63
N THR A 185 -2.78 -12.16 -12.08
CA THR A 185 -2.55 -12.98 -13.27
C THR A 185 -1.75 -14.24 -12.97
N SER A 186 -1.56 -15.10 -13.99
CA SER A 186 -0.69 -16.26 -13.85
C SER A 186 0.77 -15.94 -14.19
N ASP A 187 1.69 -16.66 -13.59
CA ASP A 187 3.12 -16.59 -13.88
C ASP A 187 3.43 -16.68 -15.40
N ARG A 188 2.70 -17.53 -16.12
CA ARG A 188 2.83 -17.64 -17.59
C ARG A 188 2.48 -16.34 -18.32
N VAL A 189 1.42 -15.67 -17.90
CA VAL A 189 0.96 -14.40 -18.52
C VAL A 189 1.93 -13.28 -18.18
N TYR A 190 2.37 -13.19 -16.93
CA TYR A 190 3.38 -12.23 -16.50
C TYR A 190 4.68 -12.38 -17.28
N ARG A 191 5.24 -13.60 -17.37
CA ARG A 191 6.46 -13.86 -18.15
C ARG A 191 6.33 -13.47 -19.62
N ARG A 192 5.13 -13.67 -20.22
CA ARG A 192 4.89 -13.22 -21.60
C ARG A 192 4.93 -11.71 -21.73
N ALA A 193 4.35 -10.98 -20.77
CA ALA A 193 4.41 -9.51 -20.74
C ALA A 193 5.86 -9.01 -20.60
N VAL A 194 6.64 -9.57 -19.66
CA VAL A 194 8.08 -9.27 -19.52
C VAL A 194 8.84 -9.55 -20.82
N LYS A 195 8.58 -10.70 -21.46
CA LYS A 195 9.24 -11.05 -22.73
C LYS A 195 8.90 -10.08 -23.87
N GLU A 196 7.67 -9.57 -23.89
CA GLU A 196 7.27 -8.54 -24.86
C GLU A 196 8.05 -7.24 -24.64
N LEU A 197 8.22 -6.80 -23.40
CA LEU A 197 9.03 -5.59 -23.07
C LEU A 197 10.51 -5.79 -23.40
N GLU A 198 11.07 -7.00 -23.18
CA GLU A 198 12.42 -7.35 -23.65
C GLU A 198 12.54 -7.24 -25.17
N ASN A 199 11.55 -7.76 -25.92
CA ASN A 199 11.56 -7.73 -27.40
C ASN A 199 11.42 -6.31 -27.94
N LYS A 200 10.76 -5.41 -27.21
CA LYS A 200 10.70 -3.97 -27.52
C LYS A 200 12.02 -3.25 -27.18
N GLY A 201 12.95 -3.89 -26.49
CA GLY A 201 14.23 -3.31 -26.10
C GLY A 201 14.17 -2.41 -24.87
N PHE A 202 13.05 -2.35 -24.16
CA PHE A 202 12.91 -1.47 -23.00
C PHE A 202 13.63 -1.99 -21.75
N ILE A 203 13.67 -3.31 -21.58
CA ILE A 203 14.25 -3.96 -20.42
C ILE A 203 15.09 -5.19 -20.81
N ALA A 204 15.97 -5.63 -19.90
CA ALA A 204 16.64 -6.93 -19.97
C ALA A 204 16.50 -7.67 -18.64
N LYS A 205 16.36 -9.00 -18.73
CA LYS A 205 16.35 -9.86 -17.57
C LYS A 205 17.77 -10.13 -17.09
N GLU A 206 18.01 -9.95 -15.80
CA GLU A 206 19.28 -10.23 -15.14
C GLU A 206 19.15 -11.37 -14.11
N LYS A 207 20.26 -11.79 -13.48
CA LYS A 207 20.24 -12.81 -12.42
C LYS A 207 19.45 -12.38 -11.18
N LYS A 208 19.40 -11.06 -10.93
CA LYS A 208 18.68 -10.48 -9.80
C LYS A 208 17.75 -9.36 -10.30
N GLY A 209 16.64 -9.74 -10.96
CA GLY A 209 15.61 -8.80 -11.37
C GLY A 209 15.68 -8.35 -12.83
N LEU A 210 15.19 -7.16 -13.08
CA LEU A 210 15.09 -6.55 -14.41
C LEU A 210 15.97 -5.29 -14.46
N ARG A 211 16.65 -5.08 -15.60
CA ARG A 211 17.39 -3.86 -15.89
C ARG A 211 16.69 -3.07 -16.98
N ILE A 212 16.49 -1.79 -16.77
CA ILE A 212 15.98 -0.88 -17.79
C ILE A 212 17.10 -0.60 -18.79
N LEU A 213 16.81 -0.76 -20.10
CA LEU A 213 17.72 -0.48 -21.21
C LEU A 213 17.38 0.84 -21.89
N ASP A 214 16.10 1.16 -22.00
CA ASP A 214 15.58 2.36 -22.65
C ASP A 214 14.50 2.99 -21.77
N LEU A 215 14.91 3.96 -20.96
CA LEU A 215 14.03 4.66 -20.03
C LEU A 215 13.05 5.59 -20.76
N ASP A 216 13.52 6.26 -21.81
CA ASP A 216 12.69 7.19 -22.59
C ASP A 216 11.61 6.42 -23.36
N GLY A 217 11.97 5.31 -24.00
CA GLY A 217 11.01 4.44 -24.67
C GLY A 217 10.01 3.81 -23.70
N LEU A 218 10.44 3.47 -22.47
CA LEU A 218 9.55 2.97 -21.44
C LEU A 218 8.57 4.03 -20.94
N ARG A 219 9.06 5.28 -20.73
CA ARG A 219 8.22 6.43 -20.39
C ARG A 219 7.17 6.67 -21.48
N ASP A 220 7.60 6.82 -22.72
CA ASP A 220 6.70 7.12 -23.84
C ASP A 220 5.62 6.03 -24.00
N PHE A 221 5.97 4.77 -23.75
CA PHE A 221 5.04 3.65 -23.80
C PHE A 221 3.96 3.69 -22.70
N VAL A 222 4.25 4.30 -21.54
CA VAL A 222 3.29 4.37 -20.42
C VAL A 222 2.57 5.71 -20.31
N GLU A 223 3.01 6.73 -21.02
CA GLU A 223 2.38 8.06 -21.08
C GLU A 223 1.45 8.22 -22.29
N GLU A 224 1.50 7.31 -23.29
CA GLU A 224 0.54 7.22 -24.39
C GLU A 224 -0.82 6.65 -23.91
#